data_4b92d2493ff7ce73b14bafbc6d40cc07
#
_entry.id   4b92d2493ff7ce73b14bafbc6d40cc07
#
_cell.length_a   1.000
_cell.length_b   1.000
_cell.length_c   1.000
_cell.angle_alpha   90.00
_cell.angle_beta   90.00
_cell.angle_gamma   90.00
#
_symmetry.space_group_name_H-M   'P 1'
#
loop_
_entity.id
_entity.type
_entity.pdbx_description
1 polymer ?
#
loop_
_entity_poly.entity_id
_entity_poly.type
_entity_poly.pdbx_seq_one_letter_code
_entity_poly.pdbx_strand_id
1 'polypeptide(L)'
;WSIDMQRFNFQFTGQRFHRIRNGRLDGQVKDVAYQSTTLNFWNALAACGGPQTYVLGGAFNCGKGQPGQVAPVSHGCPSALFTQIPILNTRAEAGR
;
A
#
# COMPACT_ATOMS: atom_id res chain seq x y z
N TRP A 1 -8.56 0.03 3.99
CA TRP A 1 -7.70 1.19 3.76
C TRP A 1 -8.38 2.45 4.31
N SER A 2 -7.56 3.45 4.63
CA SER A 2 -8.02 4.74 5.11
C SER A 2 -7.13 5.83 4.53
N ILE A 3 -7.75 6.85 3.93
CA ILE A 3 -7.06 7.94 3.27
C ILE A 3 -7.77 9.24 3.64
N ASP A 4 -7.02 10.28 3.97
CA ASP A 4 -7.65 11.57 4.27
C ASP A 4 -8.13 12.27 3.00
N MET A 5 -8.88 13.36 3.17
CA MET A 5 -9.53 14.07 2.07
C MET A 5 -8.50 14.68 1.11
N GLN A 6 -7.35 15.11 1.63
CA GLN A 6 -6.29 15.70 0.81
C GLN A 6 -5.35 14.65 0.20
N ARG A 7 -5.58 13.37 0.46
CA ARG A 7 -4.71 12.28 0.00
C ARG A 7 -3.28 12.39 0.54
N PHE A 8 -3.12 13.01 1.70
CA PHE A 8 -1.81 13.24 2.30
C PHE A 8 -1.39 12.09 3.23
N ASN A 9 -2.29 11.66 4.11
CA ASN A 9 -2.04 10.55 5.03
C ASN A 9 -2.81 9.32 4.60
N PHE A 10 -2.23 8.14 4.78
CA PHE A 10 -2.93 6.91 4.47
C PHE A 10 -2.50 5.77 5.38
N GLN A 11 -3.39 4.79 5.51
CA GLN A 11 -3.12 3.51 6.13
C GLN A 11 -3.74 2.42 5.27
N PHE A 12 -2.93 1.45 4.88
CA PHE A 12 -3.39 0.34 4.07
C PHE A 12 -3.21 -0.96 4.80
N THR A 13 -4.20 -1.84 4.63
CA THR A 13 -4.11 -3.24 4.99
C THR A 13 -4.05 -4.06 3.71
N GLY A 14 -3.83 -5.35 3.83
CA GLY A 14 -3.81 -6.23 2.68
C GLY A 14 -4.38 -7.59 3.05
N GLN A 15 -4.58 -8.41 2.04
CA GLN A 15 -5.13 -9.74 2.23
C GLN A 15 -4.06 -10.75 2.58
N ARG A 16 -2.85 -10.53 2.11
CA ARG A 16 -1.75 -11.49 2.31
C ARG A 16 -0.44 -10.73 2.50
N PHE A 17 0.23 -11.00 3.61
CA PHE A 17 1.54 -10.47 3.93
C PHE A 17 2.49 -11.60 4.25
N HIS A 18 3.72 -11.48 3.79
CA HIS A 18 4.77 -12.45 4.07
C HIS A 18 5.96 -11.74 4.70
N ARG A 19 6.57 -12.40 5.68
CA ARG A 19 7.85 -11.94 6.18
C ARG A 19 8.95 -12.50 5.28
N ILE A 20 9.96 -11.67 5.02
CA ILE A 20 11.13 -12.07 4.26
C ILE A 20 12.33 -12.09 5.20
N ARG A 21 13.00 -13.22 5.27
CA ARG A 21 14.19 -13.38 6.08
C ARG A 21 15.28 -14.06 5.25
N ASN A 22 16.49 -13.46 5.25
CA ASN A 22 17.62 -13.97 4.48
C ASN A 22 17.27 -14.17 3.01
N GLY A 23 16.52 -13.24 2.44
CA GLY A 23 16.14 -13.29 1.04
C GLY A 23 15.07 -14.31 0.67
N ARG A 24 14.42 -14.92 1.66
CA ARG A 24 13.39 -15.96 1.43
C ARG A 24 12.10 -15.59 2.13
N LEU A 25 10.98 -16.05 1.57
CA LEU A 25 9.70 -15.94 2.24
C LEU A 25 9.73 -16.81 3.50
N ASP A 26 9.41 -16.19 4.64
CA ASP A 26 9.46 -16.84 5.95
C ASP A 26 8.10 -16.75 6.62
N GLY A 27 7.11 -17.44 6.03
CA GLY A 27 5.77 -17.53 6.56
C GLY A 27 4.92 -16.30 6.31
N GLN A 28 3.64 -16.43 6.59
CA GLN A 28 2.69 -15.33 6.50
C GLN A 28 2.60 -14.62 7.84
N VAL A 29 2.34 -13.31 7.79
CA VAL A 29 2.04 -12.52 8.98
C VAL A 29 0.60 -12.03 8.91
N LYS A 30 -0.01 -11.84 10.09
CA LYS A 30 -1.40 -11.44 10.23
C LYS A 30 -1.51 -10.07 10.86
N ASP A 31 -2.67 -9.44 10.66
CA ASP A 31 -3.01 -8.20 11.33
C ASP A 31 -1.98 -7.11 11.08
N VAL A 32 -1.55 -7.01 9.81
CA VAL A 32 -0.53 -6.07 9.40
C VAL A 32 -1.16 -4.92 8.63
N ALA A 33 -0.73 -3.71 8.94
CA ALA A 33 -1.03 -2.53 8.15
C ALA A 33 0.24 -1.71 8.00
N TYR A 34 0.28 -0.87 6.98
CA TYR A 34 1.34 0.11 6.86
C TYR A 34 0.73 1.49 6.67
N GLN A 35 1.42 2.50 7.16
CA GLN A 35 0.95 3.87 7.06
C GLN A 35 2.10 4.80 6.72
N SER A 36 1.76 5.90 6.08
CA SER A 36 2.72 6.95 5.76
C SER A 36 1.97 8.20 5.31
N THR A 37 2.69 9.28 5.12
CA THR A 37 2.21 10.38 4.29
C THR A 37 2.59 10.09 2.84
N THR A 38 1.85 10.68 1.90
CA THR A 38 2.10 10.46 0.48
C THR A 38 3.52 10.84 0.09
N LEU A 39 4.01 11.98 0.56
CA LEU A 39 5.36 12.43 0.22
C LEU A 39 6.43 11.51 0.82
N ASN A 40 6.30 11.15 2.10
CA ASN A 40 7.28 10.28 2.75
C ASN A 40 7.29 8.90 2.11
N PHE A 41 6.13 8.39 1.73
CA PHE A 41 6.03 7.08 1.10
C PHE A 41 6.80 7.04 -0.22
N TRP A 42 6.51 7.97 -1.11
CA TRP A 42 7.17 7.99 -2.41
C TRP A 42 8.67 8.31 -2.33
N ASN A 43 9.07 9.12 -1.36
CA ASN A 43 10.49 9.38 -1.11
C ASN A 43 11.21 8.16 -0.55
N ALA A 44 10.49 7.20 0.00
CA ALA A 44 11.05 5.97 0.53
C ALA A 44 11.21 4.86 -0.54
N LEU A 45 10.81 5.12 -1.76
CA LEU A 45 10.94 4.16 -2.85
C LEU A 45 12.41 3.93 -3.16
N ALA A 46 12.90 2.69 -2.95
CA ALA A 46 14.29 2.34 -3.14
C ALA A 46 14.55 1.68 -4.49
N ALA A 47 13.59 0.91 -5.01
CA ALA A 47 13.77 0.20 -6.27
C ALA A 47 12.42 -0.20 -6.86
N CYS A 48 12.38 -0.40 -8.17
CA CYS A 48 11.23 -0.93 -8.87
C CYS A 48 11.62 -2.24 -9.55
N GLY A 49 10.66 -3.16 -9.64
CA GLY A 49 10.86 -4.41 -10.36
C GLY A 49 10.90 -4.19 -11.87
N GLY A 50 11.34 -5.20 -12.60
CA GLY A 50 11.38 -5.15 -14.05
C GLY A 50 9.98 -5.30 -14.67
N PRO A 51 9.91 -5.21 -16.02
CA PRO A 51 8.63 -5.31 -16.73
C PRO A 51 7.84 -6.57 -16.43
N GLN A 52 8.52 -7.67 -16.14
CA GLN A 52 7.86 -8.94 -15.82
C GLN A 52 7.09 -8.90 -14.51
N THR A 53 7.31 -7.89 -13.66
CA THR A 53 6.59 -7.74 -12.40
C THR A 53 5.38 -6.83 -12.52
N TYR A 54 5.14 -6.26 -13.71
CA TYR A 54 4.03 -5.32 -13.93
C TYR A 54 2.70 -6.03 -13.84
N VAL A 55 1.78 -5.44 -13.07
CA VAL A 55 0.42 -5.94 -12.94
C VAL A 55 -0.54 -4.80 -13.26
N LEU A 56 -1.51 -5.09 -14.14
CA LEU A 56 -2.57 -4.16 -14.50
C LEU A 56 -3.84 -4.55 -13.79
N GLY A 57 -4.41 -3.61 -13.04
CA GLY A 57 -5.71 -3.78 -12.40
C GLY A 57 -6.67 -2.70 -12.84
N GLY A 58 -7.88 -2.75 -12.33
CA GLY A 58 -8.87 -1.76 -12.68
C GLY A 58 -9.88 -1.53 -11.57
N ALA A 59 -10.57 -0.40 -11.65
CA ALA A 59 -11.68 -0.09 -10.77
C ALA A 59 -12.81 0.50 -11.61
N PHE A 60 -14.04 0.00 -11.41
CA PHE A 60 -15.21 0.54 -12.11
C PHE A 60 -15.54 1.95 -11.62
N ASN A 61 -15.30 2.21 -10.35
CA ASN A 61 -15.61 3.50 -9.73
C ASN A 61 -14.41 3.94 -8.90
N CYS A 62 -13.54 4.75 -9.49
CA CYS A 62 -12.46 5.37 -8.77
C CYS A 62 -12.84 6.82 -8.46
N GLY A 63 -12.93 7.15 -7.18
CA GLY A 63 -13.43 8.44 -6.74
C GLY A 63 -12.34 9.40 -6.30
N LYS A 64 -12.64 10.67 -6.44
CA LYS A 64 -11.80 11.76 -5.95
C LYS A 64 -12.70 12.85 -5.39
N GLY A 65 -12.37 13.36 -4.22
CA GLY A 65 -13.13 14.43 -3.59
C GLY A 65 -12.65 15.82 -3.94
N GLN A 66 -13.45 16.80 -3.57
CA GLN A 66 -13.17 18.24 -3.61
C GLN A 66 -12.87 18.78 -5.02
N PRO A 67 -13.83 18.75 -5.97
CA PRO A 67 -15.18 18.24 -5.85
C PRO A 67 -15.25 16.73 -6.05
N GLY A 68 -16.36 16.14 -5.66
CA GLY A 68 -16.59 14.71 -5.86
C GLY A 68 -16.57 14.34 -7.32
N GLN A 69 -15.77 13.36 -7.67
CA GLN A 69 -15.59 12.88 -9.04
C GLN A 69 -15.44 11.38 -9.02
N VAL A 70 -15.98 10.70 -10.02
CA VAL A 70 -15.88 9.25 -10.14
C VAL A 70 -15.63 8.89 -11.60
N ALA A 71 -14.75 7.93 -11.83
CA ALA A 71 -14.48 7.43 -13.18
C ALA A 71 -14.04 5.97 -13.12
N PRO A 72 -14.37 5.18 -14.15
CA PRO A 72 -13.76 3.87 -14.33
C PRO A 72 -12.33 4.05 -14.82
N VAL A 73 -11.39 3.32 -14.22
CA VAL A 73 -9.97 3.50 -14.52
C VAL A 73 -9.23 2.17 -14.50
N SER A 74 -8.07 2.15 -15.14
CA SER A 74 -7.10 1.09 -15.02
C SER A 74 -5.87 1.63 -14.31
N HIS A 75 -5.28 0.79 -13.45
CA HIS A 75 -4.05 1.12 -12.75
C HIS A 75 -3.06 -0.02 -12.96
N GLY A 76 -1.81 0.32 -13.15
CA GLY A 76 -0.79 -0.70 -13.27
C GLY A 76 0.52 -0.23 -12.67
N CYS A 77 1.27 -1.19 -12.13
CA CYS A 77 2.61 -0.89 -11.63
C CYS A 77 3.42 -2.17 -11.53
N PRO A 78 4.76 -2.04 -11.59
CA PRO A 78 5.65 -3.16 -11.26
C PRO A 78 5.75 -3.32 -9.74
N SER A 79 6.47 -4.34 -9.30
CA SER A 79 6.83 -4.47 -7.90
C SER A 79 7.69 -3.29 -7.46
N ALA A 80 7.54 -2.88 -6.22
CA ALA A 80 8.28 -1.75 -5.69
C ALA A 80 8.83 -2.08 -4.31
N LEU A 81 10.02 -1.56 -4.01
CA LEU A 81 10.66 -1.71 -2.71
C LEU A 81 10.69 -0.36 -2.01
N PHE A 82 10.11 -0.32 -0.83
CA PHE A 82 10.11 0.86 0.03
C PHE A 82 10.88 0.55 1.31
N THR A 83 11.58 1.56 1.85
CA THR A 83 12.36 1.41 3.08
C THR A 83 11.76 2.26 4.19
N GLN A 84 11.93 1.81 5.44
CA GLN A 84 11.55 2.58 6.64
C GLN A 84 10.08 3.00 6.65
N ILE A 85 9.20 2.14 6.14
CA ILE A 85 7.75 2.38 6.21
C ILE A 85 7.24 1.81 7.53
N PRO A 86 6.50 2.61 8.33
CA PRO A 86 5.92 2.10 9.58
C PRO A 86 4.96 0.96 9.34
N ILE A 87 5.16 -0.12 10.05
CA ILE A 87 4.30 -1.31 10.01
C ILE A 87 3.59 -1.43 11.35
N LEU A 88 2.29 -1.66 11.30
CA LEU A 88 1.42 -1.70 12.46
C LEU A 88 0.86 -3.09 12.67
N ASN A 89 0.62 -3.44 13.94
CA ASN A 89 -0.17 -4.60 14.30
C ASN A 89 -1.60 -4.12 14.57
N THR A 90 -2.48 -4.30 13.59
CA THR A 90 -3.85 -3.76 13.67
C THR A 90 -4.65 -4.38 14.81
N ARG A 91 -4.38 -5.64 15.15
CA ARG A 91 -5.10 -6.31 16.22
C ARG A 91 -4.73 -5.75 17.59
N ALA A 92 -3.44 -5.52 17.82
CA ALA A 92 -2.98 -4.95 19.08
C ALA A 92 -3.50 -3.54 19.26
N GLU A 93 -3.50 -2.75 18.20
CA GLU A 93 -3.98 -1.38 18.24
C GLU A 93 -5.50 -1.28 18.34
N ALA A 94 -6.22 -2.19 17.69
CA ALA A 94 -7.67 -2.23 17.77
C ALA A 94 -8.17 -2.64 19.14
N GLY A 95 -7.36 -3.36 19.91
CA GLY A 95 -7.71 -3.81 21.24
C GLY A 95 -7.56 -2.75 22.34
N ARG A 96 -7.18 -1.55 22.00
CA ARG A 96 -6.97 -0.45 22.96
C ARG A 96 -8.22 0.34 23.22
#